data_fe80b2ca85b81a2f17b3ca44dd7efdea
#
_entry.id   fe80b2ca85b81a2f17b3ca44dd7efdea
#
_cell.length_a   1.000
_cell.length_b   1.000
_cell.length_c   1.000
_cell.angle_alpha   90.00
_cell.angle_beta   90.00
_cell.angle_gamma   90.00
#
_symmetry.space_group_name_H-M   'P 1'
#
loop_
_entity.id
_entity.type
_entity.pdbx_description
1 polymer ?
#
loop_
_entity_poly.entity_id
_entity_poly.type
_entity_poly.pdbx_seq_one_letter_code
_entity_poly.pdbx_strand_id
1 'polypeptide(L)'
;DVSRPRFEYNDIRYRNTSKLGALFNWSFMKGGNKYEFRNFFSQRGVSALTQREGTNYYSDKDIRKWESLYTGRTTYSGQLSGTHTLRENIDKVDWTAGYAFASYREPDRKIVNSILDENKTEQPNYYVSDPMRYYQDLKDHSASLAANYEHKFAVSDMFAPVFNGGIYGEYKDRTFDARRFGYNLLGTGYDRYADWDYTGIFSDDNISADRIWMREVPKNNDSYTS
;
A
#
# COMPACT_ATOMS: atom_id res chain seq x y z
N ASP A 1 -38.97 18.43 -8.42
CA ASP A 1 -38.01 18.31 -7.31
C ASP A 1 -36.66 18.82 -7.80
N VAL A 2 -36.28 20.00 -7.32
CA VAL A 2 -34.93 20.52 -7.57
C VAL A 2 -34.00 19.82 -6.58
N SER A 3 -33.21 18.87 -7.04
CA SER A 3 -32.20 18.23 -6.21
C SER A 3 -31.11 19.26 -5.90
N ARG A 4 -31.01 19.65 -4.63
CA ARG A 4 -29.94 20.54 -4.18
C ARG A 4 -28.68 19.70 -3.91
N PRO A 5 -27.47 20.13 -4.30
CA PRO A 5 -26.25 19.44 -3.94
C PRO A 5 -26.10 19.40 -2.42
N ARG A 6 -25.59 18.29 -1.88
CA ARG A 6 -25.30 18.19 -0.44
C ARG A 6 -24.00 18.91 -0.07
N PHE A 7 -23.08 19.00 -1.00
CA PHE A 7 -21.79 19.67 -0.84
C PHE A 7 -21.24 20.09 -2.20
N GLU A 8 -20.45 21.12 -2.20
CA GLU A 8 -19.72 21.64 -3.35
C GLU A 8 -18.31 21.96 -2.91
N TYR A 9 -17.32 21.24 -3.46
CA TYR A 9 -15.93 21.37 -3.05
C TYR A 9 -15.02 21.59 -4.27
N ASN A 10 -13.99 22.41 -4.06
CA ASN A 10 -12.88 22.59 -4.96
C ASN A 10 -11.63 21.95 -4.35
N ASP A 11 -10.97 21.07 -5.10
CA ASP A 11 -9.78 20.34 -4.68
C ASP A 11 -8.57 20.77 -5.51
N ILE A 12 -7.51 21.19 -4.83
CA ILE A 12 -6.20 21.41 -5.42
C ILE A 12 -5.28 20.33 -4.88
N ARG A 13 -4.65 19.56 -5.77
CA ARG A 13 -3.77 18.47 -5.39
C ARG A 13 -2.39 18.59 -6.02
N TYR A 14 -1.38 18.69 -5.16
CA TYR A 14 0.02 18.61 -5.53
C TYR A 14 0.49 17.17 -5.31
N ARG A 15 1.16 16.59 -6.31
CA ARG A 15 1.60 15.20 -6.23
C ARG A 15 2.98 15.03 -6.87
N ASN A 16 3.90 14.45 -6.11
CA ASN A 16 5.19 14.00 -6.57
C ASN A 16 5.27 12.48 -6.53
N THR A 17 5.83 11.88 -7.58
CA THR A 17 5.98 10.43 -7.66
C THR A 17 7.39 10.10 -8.08
N SER A 18 8.08 9.29 -7.28
CA SER A 18 9.37 8.71 -7.61
C SER A 18 9.21 7.21 -7.81
N LYS A 19 9.85 6.66 -8.85
CA LYS A 19 9.85 5.24 -9.16
C LYS A 19 11.26 4.77 -9.45
N LEU A 20 11.62 3.63 -8.87
CA LEU A 20 12.83 2.89 -9.16
C LEU A 20 12.43 1.47 -9.57
N GLY A 21 13.02 0.96 -10.64
CA GLY A 21 12.83 -0.42 -11.07
C GLY A 21 14.14 -1.02 -11.50
N ALA A 22 14.35 -2.30 -11.22
CA ALA A 22 15.48 -3.07 -11.65
C ALA A 22 15.05 -4.45 -12.11
N LEU A 23 15.66 -4.91 -13.16
CA LEU A 23 15.50 -6.24 -13.73
C LEU A 23 16.88 -6.88 -13.85
N PHE A 24 17.01 -8.09 -13.34
CA PHE A 24 18.23 -8.88 -13.51
C PHE A 24 17.86 -10.32 -13.83
N ASN A 25 18.18 -10.77 -15.04
CA ASN A 25 17.95 -12.14 -15.49
C ASN A 25 19.26 -12.76 -15.91
N TRP A 26 19.48 -13.99 -15.50
CA TRP A 26 20.64 -14.76 -15.85
C TRP A 26 20.20 -16.18 -16.25
N SER A 27 20.87 -16.75 -17.25
CA SER A 27 20.64 -18.13 -17.65
C SER A 27 21.96 -18.84 -17.95
N PHE A 28 21.99 -20.11 -17.62
CA PHE A 28 23.14 -20.99 -17.85
C PHE A 28 22.68 -22.31 -18.42
N MET A 29 23.41 -22.82 -19.42
CA MET A 29 23.13 -24.11 -20.06
C MET A 29 24.38 -24.96 -20.09
N LYS A 30 24.28 -26.25 -19.71
CA LYS A 30 25.37 -27.22 -19.81
C LYS A 30 24.81 -28.63 -19.89
N GLY A 31 25.17 -29.40 -20.94
CA GLY A 31 24.90 -30.82 -21.04
C GLY A 31 23.42 -31.19 -20.90
N GLY A 32 22.52 -30.51 -21.60
CA GLY A 32 21.06 -30.74 -21.51
C GLY A 32 20.36 -30.13 -20.27
N ASN A 33 21.12 -29.47 -19.42
CA ASN A 33 20.57 -28.79 -18.26
C ASN A 33 20.54 -27.28 -18.50
N LYS A 34 19.41 -26.65 -18.18
CA LYS A 34 19.23 -25.22 -18.23
C LYS A 34 18.81 -24.70 -16.85
N TYR A 35 19.42 -23.63 -16.40
CA TYR A 35 19.08 -22.92 -15.20
C TYR A 35 18.79 -21.47 -15.55
N GLU A 36 17.73 -20.92 -14.98
CA GLU A 36 17.33 -19.53 -15.17
C GLU A 36 17.07 -18.88 -13.82
N PHE A 37 17.65 -17.71 -13.63
CA PHE A 37 17.41 -16.87 -12.48
C PHE A 37 16.84 -15.55 -12.95
N ARG A 38 15.62 -15.24 -12.55
CA ARG A 38 14.88 -14.04 -12.94
C ARG A 38 14.55 -13.23 -11.73
N ASN A 39 14.86 -11.94 -11.78
CA ASN A 39 14.61 -11.02 -10.68
C ASN A 39 13.99 -9.73 -11.18
N PHE A 40 13.03 -9.29 -10.42
CA PHE A 40 12.38 -8.01 -10.60
C PHE A 40 12.31 -7.30 -9.25
N PHE A 41 12.69 -6.04 -9.24
CA PHE A 41 12.54 -5.14 -8.11
C PHE A 41 11.85 -3.85 -8.57
N SER A 42 10.91 -3.35 -7.79
CA SER A 42 10.27 -2.07 -8.01
C SER A 42 10.00 -1.38 -6.69
N GLN A 43 10.33 -0.10 -6.63
CA GLN A 43 9.97 0.78 -5.52
C GLN A 43 9.30 2.03 -6.06
N ARG A 44 8.21 2.43 -5.42
CA ARG A 44 7.45 3.64 -5.75
C ARG A 44 7.14 4.42 -4.48
N GLY A 45 7.55 5.68 -4.48
CA GLY A 45 7.16 6.67 -3.47
C GLY A 45 6.20 7.68 -4.08
N VAL A 46 5.16 8.04 -3.34
CA VAL A 46 4.21 9.09 -3.71
C VAL A 46 4.04 10.03 -2.53
N SER A 47 4.34 11.30 -2.72
CA SER A 47 4.02 12.38 -1.80
C SER A 47 2.89 13.21 -2.41
N ALA A 48 1.85 13.47 -1.64
CA ALA A 48 0.72 14.27 -2.08
C ALA A 48 0.26 15.23 -0.99
N LEU A 49 -0.07 16.46 -1.39
CA LEU A 49 -0.76 17.45 -0.59
C LEU A 49 -2.07 17.78 -1.28
N THR A 50 -3.19 17.63 -0.60
CA THR A 50 -4.51 17.98 -1.10
C THR A 50 -5.08 19.09 -0.24
N GLN A 51 -5.53 20.15 -0.89
CA GLN A 51 -6.27 21.26 -0.30
C GLN A 51 -7.70 21.20 -0.83
N ARG A 52 -8.66 21.18 0.05
CA ARG A 52 -10.09 21.19 -0.27
C ARG A 52 -10.75 22.40 0.37
N GLU A 53 -11.51 23.13 -0.39
CA GLU A 53 -12.35 24.22 0.09
C GLU A 53 -13.74 24.11 -0.51
N GLY A 54 -14.75 24.52 0.23
CA GLY A 54 -16.12 24.60 -0.25
C GLY A 54 -17.17 24.49 0.84
N THR A 55 -18.41 24.39 0.40
CA THR A 55 -19.57 24.43 1.28
C THR A 55 -20.16 23.05 1.48
N ASN A 56 -20.40 22.70 2.73
CA ASN A 56 -21.21 21.55 3.11
C ASN A 56 -22.63 22.05 3.42
N TYR A 57 -23.54 21.92 2.46
CA TYR A 57 -24.93 22.38 2.58
C TYR A 57 -25.77 21.59 3.61
N TYR A 58 -25.30 20.37 3.97
CA TYR A 58 -25.97 19.59 5.01
C TYR A 58 -25.76 20.18 6.41
N SER A 59 -24.56 20.71 6.67
CA SER A 59 -24.20 21.33 7.94
C SER A 59 -24.24 22.86 7.89
N ASP A 60 -24.56 23.45 6.72
CA ASP A 60 -24.54 24.88 6.45
C ASP A 60 -23.20 25.54 6.85
N LYS A 61 -22.09 24.91 6.48
CA LYS A 61 -20.74 25.35 6.84
C LYS A 61 -19.80 25.34 5.66
N ASP A 62 -19.01 26.38 5.54
CA ASP A 62 -17.84 26.39 4.70
C ASP A 62 -16.72 25.62 5.40
N ILE A 63 -16.05 24.78 4.67
CA ILE A 63 -14.96 23.94 5.19
C ILE A 63 -13.68 24.15 4.41
N ARG A 64 -12.57 23.96 5.12
CA ARG A 64 -11.24 23.81 4.53
C ARG A 64 -10.60 22.54 5.07
N LYS A 65 -10.06 21.71 4.18
CA LYS A 65 -9.36 20.49 4.55
C LYS A 65 -7.99 20.45 3.90
N TRP A 66 -6.99 20.11 4.71
CA TRP A 66 -5.64 19.82 4.28
C TRP A 66 -5.35 18.35 4.52
N GLU A 67 -4.79 17.69 3.50
CA GLU A 67 -4.38 16.30 3.61
C GLU A 67 -2.96 16.15 3.06
N SER A 68 -2.03 15.76 3.94
CA SER A 68 -0.66 15.40 3.57
C SER A 68 -0.51 13.90 3.66
N LEU A 69 -0.06 13.28 2.56
CA LEU A 69 0.05 11.85 2.41
C LEU A 69 1.40 11.49 1.79
N TYR A 70 2.10 10.55 2.40
CA TYR A 70 3.18 9.82 1.76
C TYR A 70 2.84 8.34 1.71
N THR A 71 3.06 7.70 0.56
CA THR A 71 2.93 6.25 0.42
C THR A 71 4.18 5.67 -0.22
N GLY A 72 4.67 4.58 0.35
CA GLY A 72 5.74 3.76 -0.20
C GLY A 72 5.22 2.38 -0.60
N ARG A 73 5.58 1.92 -1.79
CA ARG A 73 5.32 0.55 -2.25
C ARG A 73 6.62 -0.06 -2.72
N THR A 74 6.89 -1.26 -2.23
CA THR A 74 8.04 -2.06 -2.68
C THR A 74 7.51 -3.39 -3.17
N THR A 75 8.03 -3.86 -4.29
CA THR A 75 7.74 -5.20 -4.83
C THR A 75 9.04 -5.83 -5.26
N TYR A 76 9.26 -7.04 -4.82
CA TYR A 76 10.32 -7.91 -5.28
C TYR A 76 9.73 -9.24 -5.75
N SER A 77 10.27 -9.78 -6.83
CA SER A 77 9.95 -11.13 -7.30
C SER A 77 11.24 -11.78 -7.80
N GLY A 78 11.61 -12.89 -7.19
CA GLY A 78 12.73 -13.72 -7.58
C GLY A 78 12.24 -15.12 -7.97
N GLN A 79 12.75 -15.63 -9.08
CA GLN A 79 12.42 -16.97 -9.58
C GLN A 79 13.69 -17.68 -9.99
N LEU A 80 13.88 -18.88 -9.48
CA LEU A 80 14.90 -19.83 -9.94
C LEU A 80 14.21 -21.01 -10.59
N SER A 81 14.60 -21.34 -11.80
CA SER A 81 14.07 -22.50 -12.52
C SER A 81 15.17 -23.37 -13.13
N GLY A 82 14.91 -24.63 -13.19
CA GLY A 82 15.76 -25.60 -13.82
C GLY A 82 14.97 -26.48 -14.79
N THR A 83 15.57 -26.73 -15.94
CA THR A 83 15.10 -27.69 -16.93
C THR A 83 16.21 -28.75 -17.14
N HIS A 84 15.88 -29.99 -16.96
CA HIS A 84 16.81 -31.13 -17.09
C HIS A 84 16.28 -32.10 -18.10
N THR A 85 17.05 -32.30 -19.15
CA THR A 85 16.77 -33.29 -20.18
C THR A 85 17.60 -34.53 -19.90
N LEU A 86 16.94 -35.63 -19.68
CA LEU A 86 17.55 -36.95 -19.34
C LEU A 86 17.28 -37.94 -20.44
N ARG A 87 18.08 -39.01 -20.49
CA ARG A 87 17.93 -40.16 -21.42
C ARG A 87 17.70 -39.75 -22.88
N GLU A 88 18.61 -38.93 -23.43
CA GLU A 88 18.54 -38.50 -24.83
C GLU A 88 17.19 -37.87 -25.25
N ASN A 89 16.61 -37.02 -24.39
CA ASN A 89 15.32 -36.34 -24.58
C ASN A 89 14.06 -37.21 -24.38
N ILE A 90 14.18 -38.40 -23.77
CA ILE A 90 13.01 -39.19 -23.38
C ILE A 90 12.35 -38.62 -22.15
N ASP A 91 13.14 -38.26 -21.16
CA ASP A 91 12.66 -37.67 -19.90
C ASP A 91 13.04 -36.22 -19.78
N LYS A 92 12.13 -35.43 -19.28
CA LYS A 92 12.36 -34.03 -18.96
C LYS A 92 11.81 -33.70 -17.57
N VAL A 93 12.60 -33.02 -16.78
CA VAL A 93 12.21 -32.47 -15.46
C VAL A 93 12.34 -30.99 -15.52
N ASP A 94 11.24 -30.30 -15.24
CA ASP A 94 11.21 -28.85 -15.05
C ASP A 94 10.85 -28.56 -13.60
N TRP A 95 11.57 -27.67 -12.95
CA TRP A 95 11.22 -27.18 -11.62
C TRP A 95 11.36 -25.65 -11.53
N THR A 96 10.58 -25.07 -10.66
CA THR A 96 10.59 -23.62 -10.41
C THR A 96 10.41 -23.37 -8.93
N ALA A 97 11.31 -22.58 -8.35
CA ALA A 97 11.19 -22.02 -7.02
C ALA A 97 11.03 -20.51 -7.13
N GLY A 98 9.99 -19.97 -6.51
CA GLY A 98 9.67 -18.55 -6.54
C GLY A 98 9.58 -17.96 -5.14
N TYR A 99 10.01 -16.71 -5.02
CA TYR A 99 9.77 -15.90 -3.84
C TYR A 99 9.34 -14.50 -4.27
N ALA A 100 8.26 -14.00 -3.67
CA ALA A 100 7.79 -12.65 -3.87
C ALA A 100 7.60 -11.94 -2.53
N PHE A 101 7.92 -10.65 -2.53
CA PHE A 101 7.69 -9.76 -1.42
C PHE A 101 7.00 -8.50 -1.93
N ALA A 102 5.93 -8.11 -1.25
CA ALA A 102 5.27 -6.84 -1.48
C ALA A 102 5.08 -6.10 -0.16
N SER A 103 5.32 -4.80 -0.15
CA SER A 103 5.00 -3.96 0.99
C SER A 103 4.29 -2.68 0.56
N TYR A 104 3.38 -2.23 1.41
CA TYR A 104 2.74 -0.94 1.33
C TYR A 104 2.88 -0.24 2.67
N ARG A 105 3.37 0.99 2.66
CA ARG A 105 3.58 1.80 3.86
C ARG A 105 2.96 3.18 3.67
N GLU A 106 2.22 3.59 4.67
CA GLU A 106 1.70 4.93 4.85
C GLU A 106 2.14 5.40 6.24
N PRO A 107 3.35 5.96 6.37
CA PRO A 107 3.98 6.15 7.66
C PRO A 107 3.38 7.29 8.48
N ASP A 108 2.67 8.23 7.87
CA ASP A 108 2.06 9.35 8.58
C ASP A 108 1.19 10.17 7.62
N ARG A 109 -0.05 9.77 7.45
CA ARG A 109 -1.04 10.59 6.77
C ARG A 109 -1.60 11.59 7.75
N LYS A 110 -1.53 12.86 7.43
CA LYS A 110 -2.05 13.97 8.24
C LYS A 110 -3.26 14.57 7.58
N ILE A 111 -4.31 14.77 8.36
CA ILE A 111 -5.54 15.42 7.91
C ILE A 111 -5.87 16.53 8.91
N VAL A 112 -6.06 17.73 8.41
CA VAL A 112 -6.55 18.87 9.16
C VAL A 112 -7.86 19.32 8.56
N ASN A 113 -8.91 19.32 9.35
CA ASN A 113 -10.22 19.81 8.96
C ASN A 113 -10.49 21.11 9.72
N SER A 114 -10.96 22.12 9.01
CA SER A 114 -11.38 23.39 9.60
C SER A 114 -12.74 23.81 9.06
N ILE A 115 -13.41 24.64 9.85
CA ILE A 115 -14.67 25.28 9.52
C ILE A 115 -14.36 26.77 9.40
N LEU A 116 -14.93 27.41 8.40
CA LEU A 116 -14.89 28.86 8.27
C LEU A 116 -16.14 29.42 8.95
N ASP A 117 -15.95 30.39 9.83
CA ASP A 117 -17.06 31.16 10.43
C ASP A 117 -17.63 32.16 9.42
N GLU A 118 -18.64 32.93 9.84
CA GLU A 118 -19.30 33.97 9.02
C GLU A 118 -18.31 35.08 8.58
N ASN A 119 -17.26 35.31 9.35
CA ASN A 119 -16.19 36.26 9.03
C ASN A 119 -15.07 35.66 8.19
N LYS A 120 -15.21 34.41 7.74
CA LYS A 120 -14.18 33.62 7.04
C LYS A 120 -12.94 33.34 7.90
N THR A 121 -13.06 33.44 9.23
CA THR A 121 -12.02 33.02 10.16
C THR A 121 -11.99 31.52 10.25
N GLU A 122 -10.82 30.93 10.11
CA GLU A 122 -10.63 29.50 10.12
C GLU A 122 -10.61 28.98 11.56
N GLN A 123 -11.50 28.02 11.85
CA GLN A 123 -11.57 27.35 13.14
C GLN A 123 -11.34 25.86 12.95
N PRO A 124 -10.48 25.24 13.77
CA PRO A 124 -10.26 23.79 13.71
C PRO A 124 -11.56 23.03 13.95
N ASN A 125 -11.82 22.04 13.12
CA ASN A 125 -12.95 21.12 13.31
C ASN A 125 -12.45 19.81 13.94
N TYR A 126 -12.65 19.67 15.25
CA TYR A 126 -12.20 18.54 16.03
C TYR A 126 -13.35 17.59 16.34
N TYR A 127 -13.78 16.82 15.36
CA TYR A 127 -14.57 15.64 15.67
C TYR A 127 -13.64 14.49 16.01
N VAL A 128 -13.71 13.99 17.24
CA VAL A 128 -12.90 12.89 17.78
C VAL A 128 -13.03 11.59 16.94
N SER A 129 -14.09 11.49 16.14
CA SER A 129 -14.36 10.35 15.28
C SER A 129 -13.54 10.32 13.99
N ASP A 130 -13.01 11.47 13.54
CA ASP A 130 -12.25 11.54 12.30
C ASP A 130 -10.77 11.40 12.59
N PRO A 131 -10.12 10.35 12.07
CA PRO A 131 -8.69 10.19 12.26
C PRO A 131 -7.95 11.32 11.55
N MET A 132 -7.15 12.07 12.32
CA MET A 132 -6.33 13.16 11.80
C MET A 132 -4.89 12.74 11.54
N ARG A 133 -4.44 11.65 12.14
CA ARG A 133 -3.19 10.97 11.77
C ARG A 133 -3.45 9.49 11.58
N TYR A 134 -2.86 8.95 10.53
CA TYR A 134 -3.05 7.56 10.14
C TYR A 134 -1.72 6.93 9.72
N TYR A 135 -1.46 5.76 10.24
CA TYR A 135 -0.30 4.95 9.97
C TYR A 135 -0.76 3.60 9.45
N GLN A 136 -0.11 3.10 8.42
CA GLN A 136 -0.41 1.78 7.87
C GLN A 136 0.86 1.11 7.36
N ASP A 137 1.02 -0.16 7.71
CA ASP A 137 2.07 -1.04 7.20
C ASP A 137 1.43 -2.37 6.75
N LEU A 138 1.70 -2.78 5.53
CA LEU A 138 1.30 -4.07 4.99
C LEU A 138 2.54 -4.74 4.42
N LYS A 139 2.75 -6.00 4.79
CA LYS A 139 3.79 -6.88 4.26
C LYS A 139 3.16 -8.16 3.78
N ASP A 140 3.57 -8.60 2.63
CA ASP A 140 3.08 -9.81 1.96
C ASP A 140 4.30 -10.59 1.45
N HIS A 141 4.45 -11.82 1.91
CA HIS A 141 5.47 -12.75 1.51
C HIS A 141 4.82 -13.96 0.86
N SER A 142 5.32 -14.37 -0.28
CA SER A 142 4.86 -15.56 -0.98
C SER A 142 6.07 -16.39 -1.40
N ALA A 143 6.03 -17.68 -1.12
CA ALA A 143 7.00 -18.67 -1.58
C ALA A 143 6.27 -19.76 -2.35
N SER A 144 6.78 -20.14 -3.50
CA SER A 144 6.18 -21.14 -4.36
C SER A 144 7.19 -22.15 -4.87
N LEU A 145 6.75 -23.39 -5.05
CA LEU A 145 7.52 -24.47 -5.63
C LEU A 145 6.65 -25.24 -6.62
N ALA A 146 7.20 -25.48 -7.81
CA ALA A 146 6.59 -26.31 -8.83
C ALA A 146 7.61 -27.31 -9.35
N ALA A 147 7.16 -28.52 -9.68
CA ALA A 147 7.96 -29.52 -10.39
C ALA A 147 7.06 -30.24 -11.38
N ASN A 148 7.57 -30.42 -12.59
CA ASN A 148 6.90 -31.15 -13.68
C ASN A 148 7.85 -32.23 -14.24
N TYR A 149 7.27 -33.36 -14.59
CA TYR A 149 7.95 -34.44 -15.23
C TYR A 149 7.25 -34.80 -16.52
N GLU A 150 8.02 -34.95 -17.60
CA GLU A 150 7.57 -35.38 -18.92
C GLU A 150 8.30 -36.66 -19.29
N HIS A 151 7.55 -37.66 -19.77
CA HIS A 151 8.10 -38.92 -20.32
C HIS A 151 7.52 -39.19 -21.71
N LYS A 152 8.39 -39.43 -22.68
CA LYS A 152 8.02 -39.79 -24.05
C LYS A 152 8.13 -41.29 -24.24
N PHE A 153 7.03 -41.95 -24.58
CA PHE A 153 7.00 -43.35 -24.90
C PHE A 153 7.25 -43.56 -26.40
N ALA A 154 8.26 -44.31 -26.76
CA ALA A 154 8.48 -44.72 -28.13
C ALA A 154 7.79 -46.11 -28.37
N VAL A 155 6.53 -46.08 -28.80
CA VAL A 155 5.74 -47.32 -29.02
C VAL A 155 5.80 -47.74 -30.47
N SER A 156 5.74 -46.86 -31.44
CA SER A 156 5.92 -47.07 -32.87
C SER A 156 6.16 -45.74 -33.59
N ASP A 157 6.59 -45.79 -34.86
CA ASP A 157 6.80 -44.61 -35.68
C ASP A 157 5.51 -43.78 -35.89
N MET A 158 4.34 -44.39 -35.70
CA MET A 158 3.04 -43.69 -35.83
C MET A 158 2.39 -43.32 -34.49
N PHE A 159 2.91 -43.80 -33.37
CA PHE A 159 2.31 -43.57 -32.05
C PHE A 159 3.38 -43.38 -30.99
N ALA A 160 3.55 -42.15 -30.55
CA ALA A 160 4.52 -41.73 -29.54
C ALA A 160 3.81 -40.88 -28.43
N PRO A 161 3.10 -41.54 -27.50
CA PRO A 161 2.42 -40.81 -26.41
C PRO A 161 3.41 -40.14 -25.49
N VAL A 162 2.99 -38.98 -24.91
CA VAL A 162 3.75 -38.23 -23.93
C VAL A 162 2.95 -38.16 -22.63
N PHE A 163 3.59 -38.59 -21.55
CA PHE A 163 3.04 -38.40 -20.20
C PHE A 163 3.62 -37.13 -19.60
N ASN A 164 2.72 -36.30 -19.06
CA ASN A 164 3.08 -35.09 -18.27
C ASN A 164 2.39 -35.16 -16.93
N GLY A 165 3.16 -34.94 -15.86
CA GLY A 165 2.65 -34.85 -14.50
C GLY A 165 3.44 -33.85 -13.68
N GLY A 166 2.78 -33.15 -12.75
CA GLY A 166 3.45 -32.14 -11.95
C GLY A 166 2.76 -31.88 -10.62
N ILE A 167 3.49 -31.18 -9.77
CA ILE A 167 3.04 -30.71 -8.46
C ILE A 167 3.33 -29.23 -8.33
N TYR A 168 2.45 -28.51 -7.58
CA TYR A 168 2.61 -27.11 -7.24
C TYR A 168 2.23 -26.91 -5.77
N GLY A 169 3.01 -26.10 -5.08
CA GLY A 169 2.73 -25.65 -3.74
C GLY A 169 3.05 -24.17 -3.57
N GLU A 170 2.25 -23.47 -2.79
CA GLU A 170 2.44 -22.07 -2.47
C GLU A 170 2.15 -21.84 -0.99
N TYR A 171 3.01 -21.04 -0.38
CA TYR A 171 2.83 -20.51 0.98
C TYR A 171 2.78 -18.99 0.92
N LYS A 172 1.81 -18.39 1.62
CA LYS A 172 1.66 -16.95 1.77
C LYS A 172 1.61 -16.58 3.23
N ASP A 173 2.28 -15.48 3.56
CA ASP A 173 2.22 -14.84 4.87
C ASP A 173 1.97 -13.35 4.66
N ARG A 174 0.90 -12.83 5.26
CA ARG A 174 0.51 -11.44 5.16
C ARG A 174 0.29 -10.85 6.54
N THR A 175 0.95 -9.73 6.78
CA THR A 175 0.79 -8.94 8.00
C THR A 175 0.29 -7.55 7.64
N PHE A 176 -0.74 -7.12 8.31
CA PHE A 176 -1.29 -5.77 8.21
C PHE A 176 -1.39 -5.16 9.58
N ASP A 177 -0.95 -3.91 9.71
CA ASP A 177 -1.07 -3.10 10.91
C ASP A 177 -1.43 -1.66 10.55
N ALA A 178 -2.41 -1.09 11.28
CA ALA A 178 -2.85 0.28 11.11
C ALA A 178 -3.13 0.93 12.46
N ARG A 179 -2.74 2.20 12.59
CA ARG A 179 -3.02 3.00 13.78
C ARG A 179 -3.66 4.32 13.38
N ARG A 180 -4.66 4.73 14.11
CA ARG A 180 -5.41 5.95 13.88
C ARG A 180 -5.44 6.81 15.12
N PHE A 181 -5.18 8.10 14.95
CA PHE A 181 -5.18 9.05 16.04
C PHE A 181 -6.11 10.21 15.69
N GLY A 182 -7.03 10.50 16.59
CA GLY A 182 -7.80 11.71 16.63
C GLY A 182 -7.20 12.72 17.62
N TYR A 183 -7.63 13.94 17.54
CA TYR A 183 -7.19 15.02 18.42
C TYR A 183 -8.34 15.53 19.27
N ASN A 184 -8.02 15.83 20.52
CA ASN A 184 -8.88 16.59 21.42
C ASN A 184 -8.16 17.87 21.81
N LEU A 185 -8.87 18.99 21.77
CA LEU A 185 -8.41 20.22 22.41
C LEU A 185 -8.70 20.17 23.90
N LEU A 186 -7.72 20.52 24.69
CA LEU A 186 -7.90 20.74 26.13
C LEU A 186 -8.09 22.23 26.38
N GLY A 187 -9.20 22.58 27.04
CA GLY A 187 -9.52 23.94 27.47
C GLY A 187 -10.59 24.66 26.65
N THR A 188 -11.16 25.69 27.24
CA THR A 188 -12.26 26.50 26.68
C THR A 188 -11.81 27.57 25.69
N GLY A 189 -10.53 27.54 25.27
CA GLY A 189 -9.95 28.61 24.46
C GLY A 189 -9.77 28.23 23.01
N TYR A 190 -10.85 28.25 22.21
CA TYR A 190 -10.75 28.27 20.73
C TYR A 190 -9.88 29.43 20.23
N ASP A 191 -9.85 30.54 20.97
CA ASP A 191 -9.10 31.75 20.63
C ASP A 191 -7.57 31.59 20.62
N ARG A 192 -7.04 30.54 21.22
CA ARG A 192 -5.59 30.26 21.25
C ARG A 192 -5.04 29.73 19.91
N TYR A 193 -5.90 29.36 19.00
CA TYR A 193 -5.56 28.75 17.73
C TYR A 193 -6.00 29.57 16.52
N ALA A 194 -6.39 30.82 16.74
CA ALA A 194 -6.83 31.71 15.67
C ALA A 194 -5.75 32.03 14.63
N ASP A 195 -4.47 31.92 15.02
CA ASP A 195 -3.31 32.21 14.17
C ASP A 195 -2.55 30.97 13.70
N TRP A 196 -3.10 29.78 13.87
CA TRP A 196 -2.41 28.56 13.43
C TRP A 196 -2.63 28.28 11.94
N ASP A 197 -1.59 27.85 11.28
CA ASP A 197 -1.69 27.25 9.97
C ASP A 197 -1.73 25.71 10.07
N TYR A 198 -2.12 25.05 9.00
CA TYR A 198 -2.20 23.59 8.95
C TYR A 198 -0.84 22.89 9.12
N THR A 199 0.28 23.59 8.92
CA THR A 199 1.62 23.07 9.07
C THR A 199 2.08 23.06 10.52
N GLY A 200 1.66 24.06 11.27
CA GLY A 200 2.03 24.26 12.68
C GLY A 200 1.22 23.45 13.68
N ILE A 201 0.00 23.01 13.33
CA ILE A 201 -0.89 22.30 14.27
C ILE A 201 -0.27 21.02 14.84
N PHE A 202 0.58 20.34 14.08
CA PHE A 202 1.25 19.13 14.47
C PHE A 202 2.66 19.34 15.01
N SER A 203 3.06 20.57 15.30
CA SER A 203 4.34 20.84 15.95
C SER A 203 4.35 20.30 17.38
N ASP A 204 5.54 19.94 17.87
CA ASP A 204 5.73 19.41 19.23
C ASP A 204 5.25 20.43 20.29
N ASP A 205 5.32 21.72 20.01
CA ASP A 205 4.81 22.78 20.89
C ASP A 205 3.29 22.76 21.04
N ASN A 206 2.57 22.30 20.04
CA ASN A 206 1.11 22.21 20.04
C ASN A 206 0.61 20.87 20.57
N ILE A 207 1.38 19.78 20.37
CA ILE A 207 1.03 18.44 20.87
C ILE A 207 1.57 18.31 22.28
N SER A 208 0.78 18.65 23.27
CA SER A 208 1.13 18.56 24.68
C SER A 208 -0.07 18.23 25.54
N ALA A 209 0.17 17.87 26.79
CA ALA A 209 -0.90 17.58 27.77
C ALA A 209 -1.85 18.77 28.00
N ASP A 210 -1.38 19.99 27.74
CA ASP A 210 -2.12 21.23 28.04
C ASP A 210 -2.76 21.88 26.79
N ARG A 211 -2.51 21.34 25.61
CA ARG A 211 -2.97 21.93 24.34
C ARG A 211 -3.74 20.97 23.48
N ILE A 212 -3.05 20.20 22.64
CA ILE A 212 -3.65 19.18 21.76
C ILE A 212 -3.27 17.83 22.31
N TRP A 213 -4.26 17.08 22.73
CA TRP A 213 -4.07 15.70 23.18
C TRP A 213 -4.44 14.73 22.08
N MET A 214 -3.51 13.82 21.74
CA MET A 214 -3.74 12.75 20.76
C MET A 214 -4.38 11.55 21.43
N ARG A 215 -5.47 11.06 20.85
CA ARG A 215 -6.14 9.84 21.25
C ARG A 215 -6.12 8.82 20.13
N GLU A 216 -5.66 7.63 20.41
CA GLU A 216 -5.80 6.52 19.49
C GLU A 216 -7.27 6.07 19.40
N VAL A 217 -7.74 5.85 18.15
CA VAL A 217 -9.10 5.41 17.85
C VAL A 217 -9.01 4.06 17.14
N PRO A 218 -8.85 2.94 17.89
CA PRO A 218 -8.69 1.62 17.31
C PRO A 218 -9.97 1.12 16.66
N LYS A 219 -9.83 0.29 15.64
CA LYS A 219 -10.92 -0.49 15.03
C LYS A 219 -10.57 -1.97 15.08
N ASN A 220 -11.59 -2.83 15.10
CA ASN A 220 -11.42 -4.29 15.26
C ASN A 220 -10.57 -4.97 14.17
N ASN A 221 -10.37 -4.31 13.03
CA ASN A 221 -9.60 -4.82 11.88
C ASN A 221 -8.35 -3.99 11.59
N ASP A 222 -7.80 -3.33 12.60
CA ASP A 222 -6.58 -2.53 12.45
C ASP A 222 -5.31 -3.39 12.34
N SER A 223 -5.36 -4.66 12.75
CA SER A 223 -4.26 -5.60 12.55
C SER A 223 -4.76 -7.00 12.24
N TYR A 224 -4.07 -7.71 11.36
CA TYR A 224 -4.27 -9.12 11.10
C TYR A 224 -2.99 -9.77 10.55
N THR A 225 -2.89 -11.10 10.74
CA THR A 225 -1.91 -11.97 10.10
C THR A 225 -2.65 -13.14 9.47
N SER A 226 -2.28 -13.53 8.27
CA SER A 226 -2.89 -14.64 7.53
C SER A 226 -1.87 -15.40 6.70
#